data_d47c3ad1780e7d8518a5d733580cdd62
#
_entry.id   d47c3ad1780e7d8518a5d733580cdd62
#
_cell.length_a   1.000
_cell.length_b   1.000
_cell.length_c   1.000
_cell.angle_alpha   90.00
_cell.angle_beta   90.00
_cell.angle_gamma   90.00
#
_symmetry.space_group_name_H-M   'P 1'
#
loop_
_entity.id
_entity.type
_entity.pdbx_description
1 polymer ?
#
loop_
_entity_poly.entity_id
_entity_poly.type
_entity_poly.pdbx_seq_one_letter_code
_entity_poly.pdbx_strand_id
1 'polypeptide(L)'
;MQEGSESNHQTKIREIVDSERFNNIVFIAILASSISIGFETYDWGEGGNKFLVYLDWFFMTIFVTEILFRIYAMRFDFFKDPWCVFDFIIVGIALFPSSGVFRVFRVFRVLRAFRLVSRIPELKLVAESLIYSVRGLSAVATLLMVVIYVFAVLST
;
A
#
# COMPACT_ATOMS: atom_id res chain seq x y z
N MET A 1 7.04 35.90 13.90
CA MET A 1 7.34 36.04 12.44
C MET A 1 7.76 34.75 11.75
N GLN A 2 7.90 33.61 12.43
CA GLN A 2 8.27 32.31 11.83
C GLN A 2 7.07 31.45 11.42
N GLU A 3 5.91 31.58 12.07
CA GLU A 3 4.71 30.77 11.75
C GLU A 3 4.11 31.02 10.36
N GLY A 4 4.23 32.23 9.83
CA GLY A 4 3.70 32.55 8.49
C GLY A 4 4.49 31.94 7.33
N SER A 5 5.78 31.65 7.51
CA SER A 5 6.65 31.04 6.49
C SER A 5 6.42 29.53 6.38
N GLU A 6 6.24 28.83 7.51
CA GLU A 6 5.96 27.40 7.52
C GLU A 6 4.59 27.06 6.90
N SER A 7 3.58 27.88 7.18
CA SER A 7 2.24 27.74 6.57
C SER A 7 2.28 27.85 5.04
N ASN A 8 3.09 28.78 4.51
CA ASN A 8 3.17 29.00 3.05
C ASN A 8 3.91 27.83 2.33
N HIS A 9 4.94 27.26 2.96
CA HIS A 9 5.64 26.10 2.42
C HIS A 9 4.76 24.84 2.44
N GLN A 10 3.99 24.63 3.49
CA GLN A 10 3.07 23.51 3.61
C GLN A 10 1.94 23.59 2.58
N THR A 11 1.38 24.79 2.37
CA THR A 11 0.33 24.99 1.35
C THR A 11 0.84 24.68 -0.04
N LYS A 12 2.06 25.12 -0.39
CA LYS A 12 2.67 24.80 -1.69
C LYS A 12 2.94 23.30 -1.87
N ILE A 13 3.42 22.62 -0.83
CA ILE A 13 3.67 21.17 -0.90
C ILE A 13 2.33 20.41 -1.03
N ARG A 14 1.30 20.85 -0.33
CA ARG A 14 -0.03 20.27 -0.45
C ARG A 14 -0.59 20.45 -1.87
N GLU A 15 -0.45 21.59 -2.48
CA GLU A 15 -0.84 21.85 -3.88
C GLU A 15 -0.08 20.93 -4.85
N ILE A 16 1.21 20.68 -4.61
CA ILE A 16 2.02 19.76 -5.44
C ILE A 16 1.54 18.32 -5.26
N VAL A 17 1.29 17.88 -4.03
CA VAL A 17 0.86 16.50 -3.70
C VAL A 17 -0.55 16.24 -4.22
N ASP A 18 -1.44 17.24 -4.20
CA ASP A 18 -2.81 17.15 -4.72
C ASP A 18 -2.87 17.39 -6.25
N SER A 19 -1.75 17.78 -6.88
CA SER A 19 -1.68 17.98 -8.33
C SER A 19 -1.95 16.70 -9.09
N GLU A 20 -2.79 16.77 -10.12
CA GLU A 20 -3.06 15.65 -11.04
C GLU A 20 -1.78 15.11 -11.67
N ARG A 21 -0.81 15.98 -12.00
CA ARG A 21 0.47 15.56 -12.58
C ARG A 21 1.28 14.69 -11.61
N PHE A 22 1.34 15.08 -10.34
CA PHE A 22 2.05 14.31 -9.32
C PHE A 22 1.38 12.96 -9.11
N ASN A 23 0.06 12.93 -8.99
CA ASN A 23 -0.71 11.70 -8.84
C ASN A 23 -0.55 10.78 -10.06
N ASN A 24 -0.53 11.31 -11.29
CA ASN A 24 -0.31 10.53 -12.50
C ASN A 24 1.12 9.94 -12.57
N ILE A 25 2.15 10.69 -12.16
CA ILE A 25 3.52 10.19 -12.11
C ILE A 25 3.63 9.02 -11.12
N VAL A 26 3.06 9.19 -9.93
CA VAL A 26 3.05 8.11 -8.92
C VAL A 26 2.27 6.90 -9.42
N PHE A 27 1.13 7.11 -10.08
CA PHE A 27 0.33 6.05 -10.69
C PHE A 27 1.12 5.26 -11.73
N ILE A 28 1.81 5.95 -12.65
CA ILE A 28 2.68 5.32 -13.66
C ILE A 28 3.82 4.56 -12.99
N ALA A 29 4.42 5.12 -11.93
CA ALA A 29 5.47 4.44 -11.17
C ALA A 29 4.97 3.16 -10.51
N ILE A 30 3.74 3.13 -9.97
CA ILE A 30 3.13 1.94 -9.39
C ILE A 30 2.90 0.89 -10.48
N LEU A 31 2.35 1.27 -11.65
CA LEU A 31 2.16 0.35 -12.77
C LEU A 31 3.49 -0.24 -13.24
N ALA A 32 4.50 0.61 -13.46
CA ALA A 32 5.82 0.18 -13.91
C ALA A 32 6.49 -0.76 -12.89
N SER A 33 6.39 -0.46 -11.59
CA SER A 33 6.92 -1.35 -10.54
C SER A 33 6.17 -2.67 -10.47
N SER A 34 4.85 -2.68 -10.69
CA SER A 34 4.04 -3.90 -10.72
C SER A 34 4.43 -4.81 -11.88
N ILE A 35 4.67 -4.23 -13.06
CA ILE A 35 5.18 -4.95 -14.23
C ILE A 35 6.59 -5.49 -13.95
N SER A 36 7.47 -4.71 -13.33
CA SER A 36 8.83 -5.14 -12.94
C SER A 36 8.82 -6.35 -12.02
N ILE A 37 7.88 -6.43 -11.06
CA ILE A 37 7.70 -7.62 -10.21
C ILE A 37 7.34 -8.84 -11.05
N GLY A 38 6.47 -8.69 -12.06
CA GLY A 38 6.13 -9.77 -12.98
C GLY A 38 7.35 -10.29 -13.74
N PHE A 39 8.23 -9.41 -14.18
CA PHE A 39 9.49 -9.79 -14.83
C PHE A 39 10.49 -10.45 -13.87
N GLU A 40 10.49 -10.11 -12.59
CA GLU A 40 11.37 -10.71 -11.58
C GLU A 40 11.07 -12.22 -11.36
N THR A 41 9.88 -12.69 -11.73
CA THR A 41 9.54 -14.12 -11.67
C THR A 41 10.22 -14.95 -12.77
N TYR A 42 10.77 -14.29 -13.78
CA TYR A 42 11.49 -14.93 -14.89
C TYR A 42 13.01 -14.82 -14.64
N ASP A 43 13.73 -15.91 -14.87
CA ASP A 43 15.20 -15.87 -14.72
C ASP A 43 15.86 -15.30 -15.96
N TRP A 44 16.36 -14.06 -15.87
CA TRP A 44 17.02 -13.32 -16.93
C TRP A 44 18.56 -13.45 -16.89
N GLY A 45 19.09 -14.37 -16.07
CA GLY A 45 20.49 -14.48 -15.81
C GLY A 45 21.05 -13.38 -14.91
N GLU A 46 22.34 -13.44 -14.59
CA GLU A 46 22.96 -12.54 -13.58
C GLU A 46 22.84 -11.04 -13.90
N GLY A 47 22.94 -10.67 -15.17
CA GLY A 47 22.87 -9.26 -15.59
C GLY A 47 21.45 -8.69 -15.46
N GLY A 48 20.45 -9.45 -15.92
CA GLY A 48 19.04 -9.05 -15.86
C GLY A 48 18.55 -8.95 -14.42
N ASN A 49 18.90 -9.92 -13.57
CA ASN A 49 18.51 -9.94 -12.18
C ASN A 49 19.10 -8.75 -11.40
N LYS A 50 20.33 -8.34 -11.68
CA LYS A 50 20.92 -7.14 -11.06
C LYS A 50 20.21 -5.86 -11.48
N PHE A 51 19.86 -5.73 -12.77
CA PHE A 51 19.13 -4.58 -13.28
C PHE A 51 17.74 -4.44 -12.62
N LEU A 52 17.02 -5.55 -12.47
CA LEU A 52 15.71 -5.56 -11.79
C LEU A 52 15.83 -5.12 -10.31
N VAL A 53 16.89 -5.54 -9.62
CA VAL A 53 17.15 -5.08 -8.24
C VAL A 53 17.38 -3.57 -8.16
N TYR A 54 18.17 -2.99 -9.09
CA TYR A 54 18.37 -1.54 -9.13
C TYR A 54 17.05 -0.80 -9.44
N LEU A 55 16.26 -1.33 -10.34
CA LEU A 55 14.94 -0.78 -10.68
C LEU A 55 14.01 -0.79 -9.48
N ASP A 56 14.04 -1.87 -8.71
CA ASP A 56 13.26 -2.02 -7.49
C ASP A 56 13.64 -0.98 -6.44
N TRP A 57 14.93 -0.78 -6.19
CA TRP A 57 15.42 0.26 -5.29
C TRP A 57 15.04 1.67 -5.76
N PHE A 58 15.07 1.92 -7.06
CA PHE A 58 14.65 3.20 -7.64
C PHE A 58 13.16 3.49 -7.37
N PHE A 59 12.28 2.53 -7.66
CA PHE A 59 10.85 2.69 -7.36
C PHE A 59 10.59 2.83 -5.87
N MET A 60 11.30 2.06 -5.03
CA MET A 60 11.18 2.16 -3.59
C MET A 60 11.52 3.57 -3.09
N THR A 61 12.58 4.17 -3.60
CA THR A 61 12.98 5.55 -3.24
C THR A 61 11.89 6.55 -3.63
N ILE A 62 11.28 6.40 -4.81
CA ILE A 62 10.16 7.25 -5.24
C ILE A 62 8.99 7.12 -4.27
N PHE A 63 8.60 5.89 -3.89
CA PHE A 63 7.46 5.66 -3.03
C PHE A 63 7.67 6.17 -1.59
N VAL A 64 8.87 5.97 -1.04
CA VAL A 64 9.23 6.51 0.27
C VAL A 64 9.18 8.03 0.25
N THR A 65 9.77 8.64 -0.76
CA THR A 65 9.77 10.10 -0.92
C THR A 65 8.34 10.64 -1.04
N GLU A 66 7.50 10.00 -1.83
CA GLU A 66 6.09 10.36 -1.99
C GLU A 66 5.34 10.33 -0.66
N ILE A 67 5.50 9.26 0.11
CA ILE A 67 4.83 9.12 1.42
C ILE A 67 5.33 10.17 2.40
N LEU A 68 6.65 10.44 2.43
CA LEU A 68 7.21 11.48 3.29
C LEU A 68 6.64 12.86 2.95
N PHE A 69 6.50 13.19 1.66
CA PHE A 69 5.84 14.42 1.23
C PHE A 69 4.38 14.48 1.68
N ARG A 70 3.63 13.37 1.59
CA ARG A 70 2.25 13.32 2.07
C ARG A 70 2.15 13.49 3.58
N ILE A 71 3.00 12.80 4.35
CA ILE A 71 3.04 12.94 5.80
C ILE A 71 3.35 14.40 6.18
N TYR A 72 4.32 15.02 5.51
CA TYR A 72 4.68 16.41 5.76
C TYR A 72 3.54 17.38 5.42
N ALA A 73 2.85 17.15 4.30
CA ALA A 73 1.76 18.01 3.83
C ALA A 73 0.49 17.88 4.69
N MET A 74 0.12 16.65 5.07
CA MET A 74 -1.14 16.36 5.77
C MET A 74 -0.97 16.26 7.29
N ARG A 75 0.26 16.08 7.81
CA ARG A 75 0.57 15.92 9.26
C ARG A 75 -0.35 14.89 9.91
N PHE A 76 -1.15 15.32 10.91
CA PHE A 76 -2.08 14.44 11.64
C PHE A 76 -3.28 13.96 10.80
N ASP A 77 -3.66 14.70 9.77
CA ASP A 77 -4.77 14.30 8.89
C ASP A 77 -4.39 13.09 8.01
N PHE A 78 -3.10 12.86 7.77
CA PHE A 78 -2.59 11.66 7.11
C PHE A 78 -3.08 10.36 7.79
N PHE A 79 -3.05 10.31 9.12
CA PHE A 79 -3.47 9.13 9.88
C PHE A 79 -4.99 8.97 10.01
N LYS A 80 -5.76 9.99 9.65
CA LYS A 80 -7.23 9.92 9.61
C LYS A 80 -7.74 9.29 8.32
N ASP A 81 -6.96 9.37 7.23
CA ASP A 81 -7.31 8.75 5.96
C ASP A 81 -6.81 7.29 5.92
N PRO A 82 -7.75 6.31 5.93
CA PRO A 82 -7.39 4.90 5.94
C PRO A 82 -6.58 4.48 4.71
N TRP A 83 -6.76 5.16 3.57
CA TRP A 83 -6.03 4.87 2.34
C TRP A 83 -4.58 5.36 2.38
N CYS A 84 -4.33 6.49 3.03
CA CYS A 84 -2.97 6.98 3.27
C CYS A 84 -2.21 6.07 4.24
N VAL A 85 -2.88 5.60 5.30
CA VAL A 85 -2.31 4.64 6.25
C VAL A 85 -2.04 3.30 5.59
N PHE A 86 -2.94 2.84 4.72
CA PHE A 86 -2.75 1.62 3.93
C PHE A 86 -1.49 1.69 3.04
N ASP A 87 -1.31 2.79 2.30
CA ASP A 87 -0.11 3.02 1.49
C ASP A 87 1.16 3.04 2.34
N PHE A 88 1.11 3.68 3.52
CA PHE A 88 2.23 3.72 4.46
C PHE A 88 2.63 2.33 4.97
N ILE A 89 1.65 1.51 5.35
CA ILE A 89 1.88 0.14 5.82
C ILE A 89 2.54 -0.71 4.72
N ILE A 90 2.02 -0.65 3.48
CA ILE A 90 2.56 -1.41 2.35
C ILE A 90 4.03 -1.04 2.09
N VAL A 91 4.36 0.25 2.06
CA VAL A 91 5.74 0.69 1.85
C VAL A 91 6.60 0.33 3.05
N GLY A 92 6.09 0.47 4.27
CA GLY A 92 6.79 0.05 5.48
C GLY A 92 7.17 -1.44 5.46
N ILE A 93 6.24 -2.32 5.09
CA ILE A 93 6.51 -3.76 4.95
C ILE A 93 7.55 -4.02 3.85
N ALA A 94 7.46 -3.30 2.72
CA ALA A 94 8.39 -3.47 1.60
C ALA A 94 9.82 -3.00 1.91
N LEU A 95 10.00 -2.10 2.88
CA LEU A 95 11.31 -1.64 3.34
C LEU A 95 12.06 -2.65 4.24
N PHE A 96 11.35 -3.64 4.80
CA PHE A 96 12.01 -4.63 5.67
C PHE A 96 13.06 -5.44 4.91
N PRO A 97 14.26 -5.60 5.48
CA PRO A 97 15.33 -6.35 4.84
C PRO A 97 14.96 -7.82 4.68
N SER A 98 15.14 -8.36 3.48
CA SER A 98 14.80 -9.74 3.12
C SER A 98 15.90 -10.75 3.53
N SER A 99 16.51 -10.58 4.71
CA SER A 99 17.59 -11.43 5.20
C SER A 99 17.15 -12.36 6.32
N GLY A 100 17.64 -13.58 6.31
CA GLY A 100 17.40 -14.56 7.38
C GLY A 100 15.92 -14.94 7.54
N VAL A 101 15.40 -14.80 8.76
CA VAL A 101 14.00 -15.10 9.13
C VAL A 101 13.00 -14.22 8.37
N PHE A 102 13.43 -13.03 7.94
CA PHE A 102 12.62 -12.06 7.21
C PHE A 102 12.49 -12.35 5.70
N ARG A 103 12.96 -13.51 5.22
CA ARG A 103 12.83 -13.91 3.80
C ARG A 103 11.37 -13.88 3.31
N VAL A 104 10.42 -14.14 4.21
CA VAL A 104 8.98 -14.11 3.93
C VAL A 104 8.53 -12.73 3.46
N PHE A 105 9.15 -11.65 3.94
CA PHE A 105 8.82 -10.28 3.52
C PHE A 105 9.10 -10.01 2.04
N ARG A 106 9.92 -10.86 1.37
CA ARG A 106 10.10 -10.79 -0.08
C ARG A 106 8.77 -11.02 -0.82
N VAL A 107 7.93 -11.94 -0.33
CA VAL A 107 6.62 -12.22 -0.93
C VAL A 107 5.70 -11.00 -0.79
N PHE A 108 5.80 -10.27 0.31
CA PHE A 108 4.98 -9.08 0.53
C PHE A 108 5.32 -7.89 -0.37
N ARG A 109 6.44 -7.95 -1.14
CA ARG A 109 6.71 -6.94 -2.17
C ARG A 109 5.59 -6.86 -3.21
N VAL A 110 4.90 -7.98 -3.49
CA VAL A 110 3.74 -8.00 -4.38
C VAL A 110 2.62 -7.10 -3.88
N LEU A 111 2.50 -6.91 -2.54
CA LEU A 111 1.49 -6.04 -1.95
C LEU A 111 1.60 -4.58 -2.41
N ARG A 112 2.78 -4.15 -2.88
CA ARG A 112 2.92 -2.78 -3.42
C ARG A 112 2.03 -2.54 -4.66
N ALA A 113 1.68 -3.60 -5.42
CA ALA A 113 0.71 -3.49 -6.50
C ALA A 113 -0.70 -3.10 -5.98
N PHE A 114 -1.05 -3.47 -4.74
CA PHE A 114 -2.32 -3.07 -4.13
C PHE A 114 -2.43 -1.57 -3.87
N ARG A 115 -1.31 -0.82 -3.91
CA ARG A 115 -1.36 0.65 -3.89
C ARG A 115 -2.15 1.23 -5.06
N LEU A 116 -2.33 0.46 -6.13
CA LEU A 116 -3.20 0.83 -7.24
C LEU A 116 -4.65 1.03 -6.77
N VAL A 117 -5.10 0.27 -5.78
CA VAL A 117 -6.45 0.40 -5.22
C VAL A 117 -6.63 1.75 -4.55
N SER A 118 -5.62 2.26 -3.85
CA SER A 118 -5.70 3.58 -3.20
C SER A 118 -5.69 4.75 -4.19
N ARG A 119 -5.30 4.51 -5.45
CA ARG A 119 -5.16 5.54 -6.48
C ARG A 119 -6.35 5.64 -7.44
N ILE A 120 -7.06 4.54 -7.64
CA ILE A 120 -8.19 4.49 -8.56
C ILE A 120 -9.48 4.62 -7.75
N PRO A 121 -10.29 5.70 -7.96
CA PRO A 121 -11.52 5.94 -7.18
C PRO A 121 -12.51 4.79 -7.27
N GLU A 122 -12.63 4.16 -8.44
CA GLU A 122 -13.53 3.04 -8.67
C GLU A 122 -13.11 1.81 -7.86
N LEU A 123 -11.80 1.53 -7.77
CA LEU A 123 -11.28 0.43 -6.96
C LEU A 123 -11.44 0.69 -5.46
N LYS A 124 -11.30 1.94 -5.02
CA LYS A 124 -11.61 2.33 -3.64
C LYS A 124 -13.05 2.03 -3.29
N LEU A 125 -13.99 2.43 -4.15
CA LEU A 125 -15.42 2.19 -3.94
C LEU A 125 -15.73 0.70 -3.83
N VAL A 126 -15.15 -0.12 -4.70
CA VAL A 126 -15.31 -1.58 -4.67
C VAL A 126 -14.71 -2.16 -3.38
N ALA A 127 -13.50 -1.74 -2.99
CA ALA A 127 -12.85 -2.22 -1.78
C ALA A 127 -13.64 -1.84 -0.52
N GLU A 128 -14.15 -0.61 -0.45
CA GLU A 128 -15.01 -0.16 0.64
C GLU A 128 -16.31 -0.97 0.72
N SER A 129 -16.95 -1.22 -0.41
CA SER A 129 -18.17 -2.04 -0.50
C SER A 129 -17.91 -3.47 -0.02
N LEU A 130 -16.76 -4.06 -0.37
CA LEU A 130 -16.36 -5.38 0.12
C LEU A 130 -16.15 -5.39 1.64
N ILE A 131 -15.46 -4.38 2.18
CA ILE A 131 -15.24 -4.25 3.64
C ILE A 131 -16.56 -4.12 4.39
N TYR A 132 -17.51 -3.35 3.86
CA TYR A 132 -18.86 -3.25 4.45
C TYR A 132 -19.62 -4.58 4.40
N SER A 133 -19.49 -5.33 3.31
CA SER A 133 -20.14 -6.65 3.15
C SER A 133 -19.59 -7.67 4.15
N VAL A 134 -18.30 -7.62 4.48
CA VAL A 134 -17.66 -8.50 5.47
C VAL A 134 -18.30 -8.37 6.85
N ARG A 135 -18.76 -7.16 7.23
CA ARG A 135 -19.46 -6.96 8.52
C ARG A 135 -20.78 -7.77 8.59
N GLY A 136 -21.53 -7.82 7.50
CA GLY A 136 -22.75 -8.64 7.43
C GLY A 136 -22.41 -10.14 7.44
N LEU A 137 -21.40 -10.54 6.69
CA LEU A 137 -20.93 -11.92 6.62
C LEU A 137 -20.37 -12.43 7.95
N SER A 138 -19.71 -11.57 8.73
CA SER A 138 -19.14 -11.96 10.03
C SER A 138 -20.22 -12.41 11.03
N ALA A 139 -21.39 -11.78 11.03
CA ALA A 139 -22.52 -12.20 11.87
C ALA A 139 -23.03 -13.60 11.49
N VAL A 140 -23.16 -13.86 10.19
CA VAL A 140 -23.57 -15.18 9.67
C VAL A 140 -22.52 -16.24 9.96
N ALA A 141 -21.24 -15.92 9.76
CA ALA A 141 -20.13 -16.82 10.06
C ALA A 141 -20.07 -17.17 11.56
N THR A 142 -20.27 -16.19 12.44
CA THR A 142 -20.34 -16.42 13.90
C THR A 142 -21.49 -17.32 14.27
N LEU A 143 -22.69 -17.08 13.71
CA LEU A 143 -23.85 -17.94 13.95
C LEU A 143 -23.60 -19.36 13.46
N LEU A 144 -23.01 -19.53 12.28
CA LEU A 144 -22.66 -20.84 11.73
C LEU A 144 -21.65 -21.56 12.61
N MET A 145 -20.62 -20.85 13.12
CA MET A 145 -19.62 -21.39 14.01
C MET A 145 -20.24 -21.90 15.32
N VAL A 146 -21.18 -21.14 15.89
CA VAL A 146 -21.91 -21.54 17.10
C VAL A 146 -22.76 -22.78 16.83
N VAL A 147 -23.48 -22.85 15.71
CA VAL A 147 -24.29 -24.00 15.33
C VAL A 147 -23.41 -25.25 15.16
N ILE A 148 -22.31 -25.15 14.43
CA ILE A 148 -21.36 -26.26 14.24
C ILE A 148 -20.80 -26.71 15.59
N TYR A 149 -20.42 -25.78 16.48
CA TYR A 149 -19.90 -26.10 17.79
C TYR A 149 -20.92 -26.88 18.63
N VAL A 150 -22.20 -26.43 18.66
CA VAL A 150 -23.26 -27.13 19.39
C VAL A 150 -23.46 -28.54 18.86
N PHE A 151 -23.50 -28.72 17.53
CA PHE A 151 -23.62 -30.07 16.92
C PHE A 151 -22.39 -30.94 17.24
N ALA A 152 -21.20 -30.39 17.22
CA ALA A 152 -19.98 -31.11 17.56
C ALA A 152 -20.01 -31.61 19.01
N VAL A 153 -20.45 -30.78 19.96
CA VAL A 153 -20.60 -31.15 21.36
C VAL A 153 -21.70 -32.20 21.56
N LEU A 154 -22.81 -32.11 20.87
CA LEU A 154 -23.91 -33.10 20.95
C LEU A 154 -23.54 -34.48 20.32
N SER A 155 -22.57 -34.48 19.42
CA SER A 155 -22.10 -35.67 18.70
C SER A 155 -21.00 -36.43 19.46
N THR A 156 -20.49 -35.89 20.57
CA THR A 156 -19.46 -36.49 21.41
C THR A 156 -20.08 -37.20 22.60
#